data_d759e956848a98a73353a662f3f54419
#
_entry.id   d759e956848a98a73353a662f3f54419
#
_cell.length_a   1.000
_cell.length_b   1.000
_cell.length_c   1.000
_cell.angle_alpha   90.00
_cell.angle_beta   90.00
_cell.angle_gamma   90.00
#
_symmetry.space_group_name_H-M   'P 1'
#
loop_
_entity.id
_entity.type
_entity.pdbx_description
1 polymer ?
#
loop_
_entity_poly.entity_id
_entity_poly.type
_entity_poly.pdbx_seq_one_letter_code
_entity_poly.pdbx_strand_id
1 'polypeptide(L)'
;EITVLGTVFKKKFLTDNNIKFNEEQKYYSDPEFWTKVLMNVKNYGCNKDSIYVKRYHNDKINLPSISQMEDDRKDAHFVQSFLDCMKLSESKNDIRNHFEKMACDYYVKVFSRKFHDNSADKESIDFALMSSMVKECGKKTISKYGFVEKKILKNATDYNMEKVKKWSNIRLIKRKLVMMF
;
A
#
# COMPACT_ATOMS: atom_id res chain seq x y z
N GLU A 1 -5.05 -1.38 9.42
CA GLU A 1 -3.61 -1.61 9.20
C GLU A 1 -3.35 -3.12 9.18
N ILE A 2 -2.73 -3.64 8.12
CA ILE A 2 -2.35 -5.05 8.04
C ILE A 2 -1.00 -5.19 8.73
N THR A 3 -0.97 -5.83 9.88
CA THR A 3 0.24 -6.07 10.66
C THR A 3 0.21 -7.45 11.30
N VAL A 4 1.34 -8.13 11.39
CA VAL A 4 1.48 -9.40 12.09
C VAL A 4 1.50 -9.25 13.61
N LEU A 5 1.58 -8.02 14.10
CA LEU A 5 1.62 -7.71 15.52
C LEU A 5 0.30 -8.07 16.20
N GLY A 6 0.38 -8.70 17.36
CA GLY A 6 -0.79 -9.16 18.12
C GLY A 6 -1.43 -10.45 17.59
N THR A 7 -0.78 -11.15 16.65
CA THR A 7 -1.27 -12.42 16.11
C THR A 7 -0.34 -13.57 16.49
N VAL A 8 -0.94 -14.71 16.88
CA VAL A 8 -0.21 -15.95 17.20
C VAL A 8 -0.54 -17.00 16.14
N PHE A 9 0.49 -17.60 15.56
CA PHE A 9 0.36 -18.63 14.54
C PHE A 9 0.80 -19.99 15.06
N LYS A 10 0.05 -21.03 14.69
CA LYS A 10 0.55 -22.39 14.89
C LYS A 10 1.74 -22.64 13.96
N LYS A 11 2.91 -23.00 14.51
CA LYS A 11 4.12 -23.26 13.71
C LYS A 11 3.87 -24.26 12.58
N LYS A 12 3.16 -25.35 12.89
CA LYS A 12 2.77 -26.38 11.90
C LYS A 12 1.98 -25.79 10.71
N PHE A 13 1.04 -24.85 10.97
CA PHE A 13 0.29 -24.18 9.90
C PHE A 13 1.22 -23.40 8.95
N LEU A 14 2.18 -22.65 9.50
CA LEU A 14 3.15 -21.90 8.69
C LEU A 14 4.05 -22.82 7.87
N THR A 15 4.57 -23.90 8.50
CA THR A 15 5.48 -24.84 7.82
C THR A 15 4.77 -25.67 6.74
N ASP A 16 3.57 -26.20 7.01
CA ASP A 16 2.81 -27.02 6.06
C ASP A 16 2.40 -26.23 4.82
N ASN A 17 2.19 -24.91 4.94
CA ASN A 17 1.79 -24.03 3.84
C ASN A 17 2.97 -23.20 3.29
N ASN A 18 4.21 -23.48 3.72
CA ASN A 18 5.41 -22.74 3.33
C ASN A 18 5.27 -21.21 3.47
N ILE A 19 4.62 -20.76 4.55
CA ILE A 19 4.41 -19.34 4.83
C ILE A 19 5.63 -18.78 5.55
N LYS A 20 6.35 -17.89 4.85
CA LYS A 20 7.55 -17.20 5.36
C LYS A 20 7.50 -15.74 4.96
N PHE A 21 8.21 -14.91 5.72
CA PHE A 21 8.52 -13.55 5.28
C PHE A 21 9.46 -13.60 4.06
N ASN A 22 9.33 -12.60 3.21
CA ASN A 22 10.26 -12.40 2.12
C ASN A 22 11.51 -11.70 2.68
N GLU A 23 12.66 -12.39 2.68
CA GLU A 23 13.91 -11.90 3.26
C GLU A 23 14.52 -10.75 2.45
N GLU A 24 14.19 -10.64 1.16
CA GLU A 24 14.62 -9.54 0.30
C GLU A 24 13.81 -8.26 0.54
N GLN A 25 12.65 -8.38 1.20
CA GLN A 25 11.70 -7.29 1.45
C GLN A 25 11.93 -6.65 2.82
N LYS A 26 12.83 -5.68 2.90
CA LYS A 26 13.12 -4.97 4.16
C LYS A 26 11.94 -4.16 4.70
N TYR A 27 11.16 -3.54 3.81
CA TYR A 27 9.99 -2.73 4.14
C TYR A 27 8.73 -3.37 3.57
N TYR A 28 7.60 -3.21 4.25
CA TYR A 28 6.29 -3.73 3.80
C TYR A 28 6.23 -5.26 3.56
N SER A 29 6.97 -6.04 4.37
CA SER A 29 6.93 -7.52 4.31
C SER A 29 5.64 -8.11 4.89
N ASP A 30 4.98 -7.41 5.81
CA ASP A 30 3.75 -7.86 6.47
C ASP A 30 2.60 -8.14 5.50
N PRO A 31 2.28 -7.29 4.50
CA PRO A 31 1.17 -7.53 3.58
C PRO A 31 1.30 -8.84 2.80
N GLU A 32 2.49 -9.16 2.29
CA GLU A 32 2.74 -10.41 1.57
C GLU A 32 2.59 -11.63 2.48
N PHE A 33 3.18 -11.58 3.69
CA PHE A 33 3.02 -12.63 4.69
C PHE A 33 1.55 -12.88 5.03
N TRP A 34 0.78 -11.81 5.31
CA TRP A 34 -0.65 -11.90 5.57
C TRP A 34 -1.44 -12.44 4.39
N THR A 35 -1.09 -12.09 3.18
CA THR A 35 -1.74 -12.63 1.98
C THR A 35 -1.58 -14.15 1.95
N LYS A 36 -0.36 -14.66 2.17
CA LYS A 36 -0.11 -16.11 2.26
C LYS A 36 -0.95 -16.77 3.37
N VAL A 37 -1.06 -16.12 4.53
CA VAL A 37 -1.93 -16.61 5.63
C VAL A 37 -3.39 -16.64 5.19
N LEU A 38 -3.93 -15.54 4.66
CA LEU A 38 -5.34 -15.42 4.25
C LEU A 38 -5.72 -16.38 3.11
N MET A 39 -4.75 -16.72 2.25
CA MET A 39 -4.97 -17.69 1.18
C MET A 39 -5.14 -19.12 1.72
N ASN A 40 -4.56 -19.45 2.86
CA ASN A 40 -4.47 -20.82 3.40
C ASN A 40 -5.26 -21.04 4.69
N VAL A 41 -5.62 -19.97 5.42
CA VAL A 41 -6.31 -20.10 6.70
C VAL A 41 -7.75 -20.63 6.52
N LYS A 42 -8.12 -21.63 7.33
CA LYS A 42 -9.48 -22.20 7.38
C LYS A 42 -10.22 -21.75 8.64
N ASN A 43 -9.51 -21.71 9.77
CA ASN A 43 -10.08 -21.36 11.07
C ASN A 43 -9.16 -20.37 11.80
N TYR A 44 -9.78 -19.43 12.50
CA TYR A 44 -9.09 -18.50 13.39
C TYR A 44 -9.93 -18.24 14.63
N GLY A 45 -9.28 -17.83 15.70
CA GLY A 45 -9.92 -17.39 16.94
C GLY A 45 -9.47 -15.99 17.29
N CYS A 46 -10.28 -15.29 18.07
CA CYS A 46 -9.93 -13.98 18.64
C CYS A 46 -9.95 -14.09 20.16
N ASN A 47 -8.85 -13.70 20.82
CA ASN A 47 -8.82 -13.52 22.26
C ASN A 47 -9.02 -12.02 22.56
N LYS A 48 -10.19 -11.67 23.10
CA LYS A 48 -10.56 -10.29 23.44
C LYS A 48 -9.87 -9.77 24.70
N ASP A 49 -9.33 -10.67 25.52
CA ASP A 49 -8.69 -10.34 26.80
C ASP A 49 -7.17 -10.11 26.67
N SER A 50 -6.62 -10.34 25.48
CA SER A 50 -5.20 -10.11 25.22
C SER A 50 -4.91 -8.67 24.82
N ILE A 51 -3.82 -8.13 25.37
CA ILE A 51 -3.35 -6.77 25.09
C ILE A 51 -2.02 -6.87 24.37
N TYR A 52 -1.89 -6.15 23.25
CA TYR A 52 -0.61 -5.91 22.58
C TYR A 52 -0.11 -4.50 22.91
N VAL A 53 1.10 -4.41 23.47
CA VAL A 53 1.74 -3.14 23.81
C VAL A 53 2.83 -2.84 22.78
N LYS A 54 2.63 -1.78 21.99
CA LYS A 54 3.62 -1.27 21.04
C LYS A 54 4.45 -0.16 21.68
N ARG A 55 5.77 -0.36 21.74
CA ARG A 55 6.69 0.70 22.16
C ARG A 55 6.90 1.69 21.02
N TYR A 56 6.71 2.97 21.30
CA TYR A 56 7.12 4.04 20.40
C TYR A 56 8.52 4.52 20.77
N HIS A 57 9.40 4.60 19.78
CA HIS A 57 10.70 5.23 19.95
C HIS A 57 10.57 6.74 19.79
N ASN A 58 10.81 7.48 20.88
CA ASN A 58 10.77 8.95 20.84
C ASN A 58 12.03 9.56 20.22
N ASP A 59 13.15 8.83 20.24
CA ASP A 59 14.41 9.25 19.61
C ASP A 59 14.44 8.77 18.14
N LYS A 60 13.99 9.66 17.27
CA LYS A 60 13.98 9.39 15.81
C LYS A 60 15.35 9.52 15.17
N ILE A 61 16.33 10.10 15.86
CA ILE A 61 17.68 10.34 15.31
C ILE A 61 18.59 9.16 15.63
N ASN A 62 18.70 8.79 16.92
CA ASN A 62 19.65 7.75 17.34
C ASN A 62 19.03 6.33 17.33
N LEU A 63 17.71 6.21 17.52
CA LEU A 63 16.99 4.93 17.59
C LEU A 63 15.72 4.97 16.74
N PRO A 64 15.82 5.24 15.41
CA PRO A 64 14.66 5.26 14.55
C PRO A 64 14.06 3.85 14.40
N SER A 65 12.74 3.75 14.42
CA SER A 65 12.08 2.53 13.97
C SER A 65 12.26 2.35 12.44
N ILE A 66 12.15 1.12 11.93
CA ILE A 66 12.24 0.85 10.48
C ILE A 66 11.30 1.77 9.66
N SER A 67 10.11 2.04 10.18
CA SER A 67 9.15 2.94 9.52
C SER A 67 9.59 4.42 9.51
N GLN A 68 10.47 4.82 10.42
CA GLN A 68 10.98 6.21 10.54
C GLN A 68 12.28 6.43 9.76
N MET A 69 13.00 5.35 9.41
CA MET A 69 14.22 5.46 8.59
C MET A 69 13.91 6.08 7.24
N GLU A 70 14.76 6.98 6.76
CA GLU A 70 14.75 7.42 5.36
C GLU A 70 15.51 6.40 4.53
N ASP A 71 14.86 5.86 3.50
CA ASP A 71 15.46 4.90 2.58
C ASP A 71 14.74 5.00 1.23
N ASP A 72 15.49 5.26 0.19
CA ASP A 72 14.98 5.43 -1.18
C ASP A 72 14.28 4.17 -1.73
N ARG A 73 14.57 3.00 -1.15
CA ARG A 73 13.94 1.73 -1.53
C ARG A 73 12.52 1.55 -1.00
N LYS A 74 12.05 2.42 -0.09
CA LYS A 74 10.72 2.22 0.52
C LYS A 74 9.59 2.18 -0.49
N ASP A 75 9.60 3.09 -1.46
CA ASP A 75 8.56 3.13 -2.48
C ASP A 75 8.64 1.89 -3.39
N ALA A 76 9.84 1.43 -3.73
CA ALA A 76 10.04 0.20 -4.50
C ALA A 76 9.53 -1.03 -3.74
N HIS A 77 9.90 -1.17 -2.47
CA HIS A 77 9.40 -2.26 -1.62
C HIS A 77 7.88 -2.21 -1.41
N PHE A 78 7.30 -1.00 -1.30
CA PHE A 78 5.85 -0.83 -1.24
C PHE A 78 5.18 -1.36 -2.49
N VAL A 79 5.62 -0.91 -3.67
CA VAL A 79 5.06 -1.35 -4.95
C VAL A 79 5.19 -2.86 -5.11
N GLN A 80 6.39 -3.42 -4.87
CA GLN A 80 6.65 -4.85 -5.00
C GLN A 80 5.72 -5.66 -4.09
N SER A 81 5.62 -5.26 -2.81
CA SER A 81 4.74 -5.93 -1.84
C SER A 81 3.29 -6.00 -2.32
N PHE A 82 2.77 -4.89 -2.86
CA PHE A 82 1.38 -4.86 -3.34
C PHE A 82 1.17 -5.64 -4.63
N LEU A 83 2.14 -5.62 -5.55
CA LEU A 83 2.12 -6.46 -6.76
C LEU A 83 2.10 -7.96 -6.39
N ASP A 84 2.95 -8.36 -5.45
CA ASP A 84 3.01 -9.74 -4.97
C ASP A 84 1.71 -10.15 -4.26
N CYS A 85 1.12 -9.27 -3.45
CA CYS A 85 -0.18 -9.50 -2.84
C CYS A 85 -1.29 -9.69 -3.87
N MET A 86 -1.34 -8.86 -4.90
CA MET A 86 -2.33 -8.97 -5.98
C MET A 86 -2.14 -10.28 -6.77
N LYS A 87 -0.90 -10.65 -7.07
CA LYS A 87 -0.56 -11.91 -7.75
C LYS A 87 -0.93 -13.13 -6.91
N LEU A 88 -0.52 -13.17 -5.65
CA LEU A 88 -0.82 -14.28 -4.71
C LEU A 88 -2.33 -14.47 -4.51
N SER A 89 -3.12 -13.40 -4.61
CA SER A 89 -4.57 -13.43 -4.36
C SER A 89 -5.43 -13.57 -5.62
N GLU A 90 -4.85 -13.89 -6.79
CA GLU A 90 -5.59 -14.01 -8.06
C GLU A 90 -6.79 -14.96 -8.00
N SER A 91 -6.69 -16.05 -7.25
CA SER A 91 -7.78 -17.02 -7.08
C SER A 91 -8.86 -16.60 -6.07
N LYS A 92 -8.65 -15.53 -5.28
CA LYS A 92 -9.59 -15.02 -4.28
C LYS A 92 -9.90 -13.54 -4.52
N ASN A 93 -10.92 -13.28 -5.31
CA ASN A 93 -11.31 -11.93 -5.75
C ASN A 93 -11.46 -10.91 -4.61
N ASP A 94 -11.99 -11.31 -3.45
CA ASP A 94 -12.19 -10.36 -2.34
C ASP A 94 -10.87 -9.87 -1.77
N ILE A 95 -9.88 -10.75 -1.62
CA ILE A 95 -8.55 -10.42 -1.14
C ILE A 95 -7.82 -9.55 -2.18
N ARG A 96 -7.87 -9.96 -3.47
CA ARG A 96 -7.28 -9.18 -4.56
C ARG A 96 -7.88 -7.78 -4.64
N ASN A 97 -9.21 -7.66 -4.65
CA ASN A 97 -9.91 -6.36 -4.68
C ASN A 97 -9.53 -5.46 -3.49
N HIS A 98 -9.26 -6.05 -2.31
CA HIS A 98 -8.79 -5.31 -1.15
C HIS A 98 -7.43 -4.66 -1.41
N PHE A 99 -6.46 -5.42 -1.95
CA PHE A 99 -5.14 -4.89 -2.28
C PHE A 99 -5.16 -3.89 -3.44
N GLU A 100 -5.95 -4.15 -4.47
CA GLU A 100 -6.17 -3.17 -5.55
C GLU A 100 -6.71 -1.83 -5.02
N LYS A 101 -7.68 -1.91 -4.11
CA LYS A 101 -8.24 -0.72 -3.47
C LYS A 101 -7.19 0.01 -2.63
N MET A 102 -6.40 -0.70 -1.83
CA MET A 102 -5.33 -0.10 -1.03
C MET A 102 -4.27 0.58 -1.91
N ALA A 103 -3.85 -0.07 -3.01
CA ALA A 103 -2.91 0.49 -3.97
C ALA A 103 -3.44 1.80 -4.60
N CYS A 104 -4.68 1.79 -5.08
CA CYS A 104 -5.33 2.97 -5.62
C CYS A 104 -5.49 4.08 -4.57
N ASP A 105 -5.90 3.74 -3.34
CA ASP A 105 -6.03 4.69 -2.23
C ASP A 105 -4.69 5.34 -1.88
N TYR A 106 -3.62 4.55 -1.82
CA TYR A 106 -2.27 5.07 -1.57
C TYR A 106 -1.84 6.02 -2.69
N TYR A 107 -2.01 5.61 -3.94
CA TYR A 107 -1.67 6.45 -5.08
C TYR A 107 -2.38 7.81 -5.03
N VAL A 108 -3.69 7.80 -4.84
CA VAL A 108 -4.50 9.03 -4.82
C VAL A 108 -4.27 9.87 -3.56
N LYS A 109 -4.13 9.24 -2.38
CA LYS A 109 -4.11 9.96 -1.09
C LYS A 109 -2.71 10.37 -0.64
N VAL A 110 -1.70 9.62 -1.02
CA VAL A 110 -0.31 9.81 -0.57
C VAL A 110 0.57 10.24 -1.72
N PHE A 111 0.75 9.37 -2.72
CA PHE A 111 1.71 9.59 -3.79
C PHE A 111 1.41 10.84 -4.61
N SER A 112 0.14 11.03 -5.00
CA SER A 112 -0.22 12.20 -5.81
C SER A 112 0.03 13.56 -5.13
N ARG A 113 0.24 13.59 -3.80
CA ARG A 113 0.63 14.82 -3.08
C ARG A 113 2.10 15.18 -3.26
N LYS A 114 2.96 14.20 -3.50
CA LYS A 114 4.40 14.44 -3.72
C LYS A 114 4.68 15.35 -4.91
N PHE A 115 3.72 15.44 -5.88
CA PHE A 115 3.85 16.34 -7.03
C PHE A 115 3.78 17.84 -6.70
N HIS A 116 3.49 18.19 -5.43
CA HIS A 116 3.48 19.58 -4.99
C HIS A 116 4.79 20.04 -4.35
N ASP A 117 5.66 19.10 -4.03
CA ASP A 117 6.96 19.37 -3.42
C ASP A 117 8.02 19.31 -4.54
N ASN A 118 8.54 20.46 -4.96
CA ASN A 118 9.37 20.76 -6.15
C ASN A 118 10.71 19.98 -6.28
N SER A 119 10.72 18.65 -6.34
CA SER A 119 11.93 17.85 -6.61
C SER A 119 11.79 17.03 -7.91
N ALA A 120 12.10 17.65 -9.05
CA ALA A 120 11.76 17.13 -10.38
C ALA A 120 12.42 15.79 -10.79
N ASP A 121 13.65 15.48 -10.36
CA ASP A 121 14.40 14.31 -10.86
C ASP A 121 14.05 13.00 -10.14
N LYS A 122 13.71 13.07 -8.84
CA LYS A 122 13.25 11.93 -8.05
C LYS A 122 11.81 11.55 -8.39
N GLU A 123 11.02 12.50 -8.87
CA GLU A 123 9.61 12.32 -9.24
C GLU A 123 9.41 11.38 -10.42
N SER A 124 10.33 11.31 -11.40
CA SER A 124 10.12 10.54 -12.63
C SER A 124 10.24 9.02 -12.41
N ILE A 125 11.18 8.58 -11.58
CA ILE A 125 11.39 7.14 -11.28
C ILE A 125 10.25 6.63 -10.41
N ASP A 126 9.91 7.36 -9.36
CA ASP A 126 8.82 7.01 -8.46
C ASP A 126 7.47 7.00 -9.19
N PHE A 127 7.26 7.91 -10.15
CA PHE A 127 6.02 7.97 -10.93
C PHE A 127 5.81 6.72 -11.77
N ALA A 128 6.81 6.28 -12.54
CA ALA A 128 6.68 5.09 -13.39
C ALA A 128 6.43 3.83 -12.54
N LEU A 129 7.16 3.70 -11.43
CA LEU A 129 7.04 2.59 -10.49
C LEU A 129 5.65 2.55 -9.85
N MET A 130 5.17 3.68 -9.32
CA MET A 130 3.84 3.77 -8.70
C MET A 130 2.71 3.58 -9.72
N SER A 131 2.89 4.08 -10.94
CA SER A 131 1.92 3.91 -12.02
C SER A 131 1.82 2.45 -12.49
N SER A 132 2.92 1.68 -12.47
CA SER A 132 2.89 0.25 -12.77
C SER A 132 1.99 -0.52 -11.81
N MET A 133 2.05 -0.20 -10.51
CA MET A 133 1.16 -0.80 -9.51
C MET A 133 -0.33 -0.49 -9.78
N VAL A 134 -0.65 0.77 -10.14
CA VAL A 134 -2.04 1.16 -10.47
C VAL A 134 -2.51 0.47 -11.74
N LYS A 135 -1.62 0.25 -12.71
CA LYS A 135 -1.93 -0.43 -13.98
C LYS A 135 -2.37 -1.89 -13.77
N GLU A 136 -1.81 -2.56 -12.76
CA GLU A 136 -2.22 -3.92 -12.37
C GLU A 136 -3.60 -3.96 -11.67
N CYS A 137 -4.11 -2.81 -11.19
CA CYS A 137 -5.45 -2.74 -10.61
C CYS A 137 -6.54 -2.87 -11.67
N GLY A 138 -7.57 -3.64 -11.36
CA GLY A 138 -8.69 -3.90 -12.28
C GLY A 138 -9.52 -2.63 -12.56
N LYS A 139 -10.03 -2.52 -13.79
CA LYS A 139 -10.95 -1.43 -14.20
C LYS A 139 -12.16 -1.30 -13.27
N LYS A 140 -12.67 -2.42 -12.75
CA LYS A 140 -13.77 -2.47 -11.79
C LYS A 140 -13.44 -1.74 -10.49
N THR A 141 -12.23 -1.91 -9.97
CA THR A 141 -11.75 -1.21 -8.77
C THR A 141 -11.64 0.29 -9.04
N ILE A 142 -10.99 0.70 -10.14
CA ILE A 142 -10.84 2.11 -10.52
C ILE A 142 -12.22 2.76 -10.75
N SER A 143 -13.21 2.03 -11.27
CA SER A 143 -14.55 2.57 -11.55
C SER A 143 -15.32 3.00 -10.29
N LYS A 144 -14.97 2.49 -9.12
CA LYS A 144 -15.61 2.83 -7.83
C LYS A 144 -15.20 4.20 -7.26
N TYR A 145 -14.14 4.82 -7.81
CA TYR A 145 -13.66 6.12 -7.35
C TYR A 145 -14.51 7.29 -7.88
N GLY A 146 -14.47 8.42 -7.18
CA GLY A 146 -15.08 9.66 -7.64
C GLY A 146 -14.44 10.18 -8.93
N PHE A 147 -15.09 11.16 -9.57
CA PHE A 147 -14.67 11.63 -10.90
C PHE A 147 -13.21 12.08 -10.95
N VAL A 148 -12.76 12.87 -9.96
CA VAL A 148 -11.40 13.42 -9.92
C VAL A 148 -10.37 12.30 -9.67
N GLU A 149 -10.61 11.46 -8.67
CA GLU A 149 -9.75 10.33 -8.34
C GLU A 149 -9.65 9.34 -9.50
N LYS A 150 -10.78 9.07 -10.18
CA LYS A 150 -10.81 8.21 -11.38
C LYS A 150 -9.95 8.79 -12.51
N LYS A 151 -9.96 10.12 -12.71
CA LYS A 151 -9.09 10.76 -13.69
C LYS A 151 -7.60 10.64 -13.31
N ILE A 152 -7.25 10.79 -12.01
CA ILE A 152 -5.88 10.56 -11.54
C ILE A 152 -5.46 9.14 -11.87
N LEU A 153 -6.21 8.13 -11.44
CA LEU A 153 -5.88 6.71 -11.61
C LEU A 153 -5.79 6.33 -13.10
N LYS A 154 -6.75 6.76 -13.92
CA LYS A 154 -6.71 6.49 -15.36
C LYS A 154 -5.48 7.09 -16.04
N ASN A 155 -5.12 8.33 -15.71
CA ASN A 155 -3.92 8.93 -16.30
C ASN A 155 -2.62 8.29 -15.74
N ALA A 156 -2.65 7.72 -14.53
CA ALA A 156 -1.56 6.91 -14.00
C ALA A 156 -1.39 5.63 -14.83
N THR A 157 -2.47 4.91 -15.13
CA THR A 157 -2.39 3.70 -15.99
C THR A 157 -1.86 4.00 -17.39
N ASP A 158 -2.07 5.22 -17.89
CA ASP A 158 -1.57 5.69 -19.19
C ASP A 158 -0.17 6.33 -19.09
N TYR A 159 0.48 6.27 -17.91
CA TYR A 159 1.77 6.91 -17.61
C TYR A 159 1.83 8.41 -17.95
N ASN A 160 0.71 9.12 -17.83
CA ASN A 160 0.61 10.54 -18.16
C ASN A 160 0.77 11.42 -16.92
N MET A 161 2.03 11.70 -16.54
CA MET A 161 2.38 12.46 -15.35
C MET A 161 1.74 13.87 -15.33
N GLU A 162 1.78 14.60 -16.44
CA GLU A 162 1.24 15.96 -16.52
C GLU A 162 -0.26 16.00 -16.20
N LYS A 163 -1.01 15.05 -16.73
CA LYS A 163 -2.44 14.96 -16.41
C LYS A 163 -2.70 14.50 -14.99
N VAL A 164 -1.85 13.62 -14.43
CA VAL A 164 -1.93 13.23 -13.02
C VAL A 164 -1.69 14.45 -12.14
N LYS A 165 -0.64 15.24 -12.38
CA LYS A 165 -0.36 16.50 -11.66
C LYS A 165 -1.55 17.45 -11.71
N LYS A 166 -2.10 17.71 -12.91
CA LYS A 166 -3.27 18.58 -13.10
C LYS A 166 -4.47 18.13 -12.25
N TRP A 167 -4.84 16.85 -12.31
CA TRP A 167 -6.00 16.34 -11.56
C TRP A 167 -5.75 16.26 -10.05
N SER A 168 -4.51 16.04 -9.62
CA SER A 168 -4.10 16.09 -8.21
C SER A 168 -4.26 17.48 -7.62
N ASN A 169 -3.91 18.55 -8.38
CA ASN A 169 -4.13 19.94 -7.99
C ASN A 169 -5.63 20.24 -7.81
N ILE A 170 -6.47 19.81 -8.76
CA ILE A 170 -7.92 19.98 -8.66
C ILE A 170 -8.47 19.29 -7.40
N ARG A 171 -7.99 18.08 -7.09
CA ARG A 171 -8.39 17.36 -5.90
C ARG A 171 -8.03 18.11 -4.61
N LEU A 172 -6.86 18.73 -4.54
CA LEU A 172 -6.43 19.51 -3.36
C LEU A 172 -7.27 20.76 -3.16
N ILE A 173 -7.56 21.50 -4.25
CA ILE A 173 -8.43 22.68 -4.20
C ILE A 173 -9.81 22.28 -3.68
N LYS A 174 -10.40 21.20 -4.23
CA LYS A 174 -11.70 20.71 -3.77
C LYS A 174 -11.70 20.37 -2.27
N ARG A 175 -10.64 19.73 -1.77
CA ARG A 175 -10.54 19.41 -0.33
C ARG A 175 -10.43 20.64 0.55
N LYS A 176 -9.66 21.65 0.12
CA LYS A 176 -9.56 22.92 0.87
C LYS A 176 -10.91 23.62 0.96
N LEU A 177 -11.66 23.67 -0.14
CA LEU A 177 -13.00 24.26 -0.17
C LEU A 177 -13.97 23.55 0.79
N VAL A 178 -13.97 22.20 0.81
CA VAL A 178 -14.84 21.43 1.73
C VAL A 178 -14.48 21.62 3.21
N MET A 179 -13.23 21.96 3.53
CA MET A 179 -12.82 22.22 4.92
C MET A 179 -13.08 23.66 5.38
N MET A 180 -13.49 24.56 4.50
CA MET A 180 -13.82 25.96 4.80
C MET A 180 -15.31 26.17 5.12
N PHE A 181 -16.12 25.13 4.93
CA PHE A 181 -17.56 25.10 5.26
C PHE A 181 -17.86 23.94 6.23
#